data_26c785b4409115767b76829cd00d2004
#
_entry.id   26c785b4409115767b76829cd00d2004
#
_cell.length_a   1.000
_cell.length_b   1.000
_cell.length_c   1.000
_cell.angle_alpha   90.00
_cell.angle_beta   90.00
_cell.angle_gamma   90.00
#
_symmetry.space_group_name_H-M   'P 1'
#
loop_
_entity.id
_entity.type
_entity.pdbx_description
1 polymer ?
#
loop_
_entity_poly.entity_id
_entity_poly.type
_entity_poly.pdbx_seq_one_letter_code
_entity_poly.pdbx_strand_id
1 'polypeptide(L)'
;MVIFTLTALTVLGIVIFGWRKELKLLMLLFIVRRRITPKERFADTSPPKAPDYSDENSWYPVPNRSGVANRNAFEDALRDPKPVDVFFVHPTTFLSPRSWNAPIDDPRSSHLVEQLVLPPQAGIFIKHANIYAPRYRQATLASYFSQNANGRDALRLAYKDVAAAFSYFISNINNERPFIIAAHSQGAGHCTRLLKENLDASSARDRFIAAYLIGAGICEKRYNLEVKNIPTAKSAGQTGCLIAFDTVGPDFNAVALRRGREWDGENFVPREADGKIIGFNPVTGDKTASTMQAHMGPAYPRYDNEEALAQAYNLRSDNALEFEFLGFEMPTDEKIGARLDAKSGYLVVDRP
;
A
#
# COMPACT_ATOMS: atom_id res chain seq x y z
N MET A 1 46.19 -7.86 -32.22
CA MET A 1 45.12 -8.71 -31.68
C MET A 1 45.09 -8.74 -30.16
N VAL A 2 46.23 -8.88 -29.45
CA VAL A 2 46.28 -8.94 -27.97
C VAL A 2 45.82 -7.63 -27.28
N ILE A 3 46.15 -6.47 -27.84
CA ILE A 3 45.81 -5.15 -27.25
C ILE A 3 44.29 -4.89 -27.33
N PHE A 4 43.62 -5.33 -28.40
CA PHE A 4 42.14 -5.20 -28.56
C PHE A 4 41.36 -6.05 -27.58
N THR A 5 41.89 -7.26 -27.25
CA THR A 5 41.28 -8.16 -26.28
C THR A 5 41.44 -7.66 -24.85
N LEU A 6 42.59 -7.06 -24.48
CA LEU A 6 42.79 -6.45 -23.15
C LEU A 6 41.88 -5.24 -22.92
N THR A 7 41.76 -4.35 -23.91
CA THR A 7 40.85 -3.18 -23.81
C THR A 7 39.40 -3.61 -23.71
N ALA A 8 38.96 -4.61 -24.45
CA ALA A 8 37.59 -5.14 -24.36
C ALA A 8 37.29 -5.77 -23.00
N LEU A 9 38.24 -6.51 -22.42
CA LEU A 9 38.12 -7.11 -21.09
C LEU A 9 38.13 -6.05 -19.98
N THR A 10 38.93 -4.98 -20.13
CA THR A 10 38.96 -3.87 -19.17
C THR A 10 37.67 -3.06 -19.20
N VAL A 11 37.15 -2.75 -20.38
CA VAL A 11 35.86 -2.06 -20.55
C VAL A 11 34.71 -2.94 -20.03
N LEU A 12 34.73 -4.24 -20.31
CA LEU A 12 33.75 -5.19 -19.77
C LEU A 12 33.84 -5.27 -18.24
N GLY A 13 35.05 -5.28 -17.68
CA GLY A 13 35.30 -5.23 -16.24
C GLY A 13 34.78 -3.96 -15.57
N ILE A 14 35.00 -2.80 -16.19
CA ILE A 14 34.49 -1.50 -15.70
C ILE A 14 32.96 -1.44 -15.78
N VAL A 15 32.39 -1.91 -16.88
CA VAL A 15 30.93 -2.02 -17.04
C VAL A 15 30.33 -2.95 -15.99
N ILE A 16 30.89 -4.15 -15.82
CA ILE A 16 30.42 -5.11 -14.79
C ILE A 16 30.59 -4.51 -13.37
N PHE A 17 31.69 -3.81 -13.10
CA PHE A 17 31.93 -3.19 -11.79
C PHE A 17 30.96 -2.03 -11.53
N GLY A 18 30.70 -1.19 -12.52
CA GLY A 18 29.74 -0.09 -12.44
C GLY A 18 28.28 -0.55 -12.28
N TRP A 19 27.93 -1.73 -12.84
CA TRP A 19 26.58 -2.32 -12.78
C TRP A 19 26.38 -3.35 -11.68
N ARG A 20 27.34 -3.51 -10.78
CA ARG A 20 27.27 -4.53 -9.70
C ARG A 20 26.07 -4.34 -8.77
N LYS A 21 25.66 -3.12 -8.49
CA LYS A 21 24.50 -2.82 -7.63
C LYS A 21 23.20 -3.18 -8.34
N GLU A 22 23.06 -2.78 -9.58
CA GLU A 22 21.89 -3.06 -10.42
C GLU A 22 21.76 -4.57 -10.73
N LEU A 23 22.86 -5.23 -11.04
CA LEU A 23 22.87 -6.69 -11.25
C LEU A 23 22.49 -7.45 -9.98
N LYS A 24 22.99 -7.04 -8.81
CA LYS A 24 22.60 -7.63 -7.53
C LYS A 24 21.12 -7.42 -7.25
N LEU A 25 20.60 -6.23 -7.51
CA LEU A 25 19.18 -5.91 -7.33
C LEU A 25 18.32 -6.76 -8.27
N LEU A 26 18.68 -6.83 -9.56
CA LEU A 26 17.97 -7.66 -10.54
C LEU A 26 18.00 -9.15 -10.19
N MET A 27 19.15 -9.66 -9.72
CA MET A 27 19.28 -11.03 -9.26
C MET A 27 18.42 -11.28 -8.01
N LEU A 28 18.43 -10.36 -7.07
CA LEU A 28 17.57 -10.43 -5.87
C LEU A 28 16.08 -10.43 -6.26
N LEU A 29 15.66 -9.53 -7.12
CA LEU A 29 14.27 -9.47 -7.62
C LEU A 29 13.88 -10.75 -8.36
N PHE A 30 14.79 -11.33 -9.15
CA PHE A 30 14.56 -12.61 -9.83
C PHE A 30 14.38 -13.76 -8.83
N ILE A 31 15.24 -13.82 -7.80
CA ILE A 31 15.17 -14.84 -6.74
C ILE A 31 13.88 -14.67 -5.93
N VAL A 32 13.54 -13.44 -5.51
CA VAL A 32 12.31 -13.15 -4.79
C VAL A 32 11.11 -13.56 -5.61
N ARG A 33 11.02 -13.07 -6.85
CA ARG A 33 9.93 -13.42 -7.77
C ARG A 33 9.75 -14.95 -7.88
N ARG A 34 10.84 -15.69 -8.11
CA ARG A 34 10.77 -17.15 -8.25
C ARG A 34 10.30 -17.86 -6.98
N ARG A 35 10.57 -17.27 -5.81
CA ARG A 35 10.21 -17.86 -4.52
C ARG A 35 8.75 -17.62 -4.12
N ILE A 36 8.20 -16.48 -4.50
CA ILE A 36 6.84 -16.09 -4.11
C ILE A 36 5.80 -16.36 -5.21
N THR A 37 6.23 -16.77 -6.43
CA THR A 37 5.29 -17.04 -7.52
C THR A 37 4.71 -18.46 -7.40
N PRO A 38 3.39 -18.61 -7.33
CA PRO A 38 2.73 -19.90 -7.35
C PRO A 38 3.08 -20.68 -8.63
N LYS A 39 3.21 -22.01 -8.51
CA LYS A 39 3.54 -22.88 -9.65
C LYS A 39 2.34 -23.16 -10.54
N GLU A 40 1.16 -23.28 -9.93
CA GLU A 40 -0.09 -23.56 -10.62
C GLU A 40 -0.66 -22.28 -11.24
N ARG A 41 -1.36 -22.40 -12.36
CA ARG A 41 -2.07 -21.26 -12.93
C ARG A 41 -3.28 -20.93 -12.07
N PHE A 42 -3.61 -19.64 -11.98
CA PHE A 42 -4.78 -19.19 -11.22
C PHE A 42 -6.07 -19.94 -11.64
N ALA A 43 -6.25 -20.13 -12.95
CA ALA A 43 -7.43 -20.79 -13.51
C ALA A 43 -7.56 -22.29 -13.13
N ASP A 44 -6.45 -22.91 -12.73
CA ASP A 44 -6.41 -24.34 -12.35
C ASP A 44 -6.53 -24.54 -10.83
N THR A 45 -6.58 -23.43 -10.06
CA THR A 45 -6.71 -23.46 -8.59
C THR A 45 -8.12 -23.08 -8.14
N SER A 46 -8.56 -23.65 -7.02
CA SER A 46 -9.75 -23.18 -6.32
C SER A 46 -9.37 -22.00 -5.43
N PRO A 47 -10.01 -20.83 -5.59
CA PRO A 47 -9.72 -19.70 -4.72
C PRO A 47 -10.18 -20.00 -3.27
N PRO A 48 -9.55 -19.39 -2.26
CA PRO A 48 -10.00 -19.49 -0.88
C PRO A 48 -11.48 -19.07 -0.73
N LYS A 49 -12.13 -19.51 0.36
CA LYS A 49 -13.51 -19.14 0.68
C LYS A 49 -13.65 -17.61 0.72
N ALA A 50 -14.71 -17.09 0.12
CA ALA A 50 -15.03 -15.67 0.17
C ALA A 50 -15.37 -15.22 1.59
N PRO A 51 -14.96 -14.02 2.02
CA PRO A 51 -15.36 -13.46 3.31
C PRO A 51 -16.87 -13.17 3.33
N ASP A 52 -17.46 -13.32 4.49
CA ASP A 52 -18.81 -12.83 4.81
C ASP A 52 -18.69 -11.59 5.68
N TYR A 53 -18.95 -10.42 5.14
CA TYR A 53 -18.78 -9.16 5.86
C TYR A 53 -19.86 -8.84 6.89
N SER A 54 -20.89 -9.69 7.00
CA SER A 54 -21.80 -9.69 8.14
C SER A 54 -21.21 -10.37 9.39
N ASP A 55 -20.13 -11.15 9.21
CA ASP A 55 -19.34 -11.75 10.28
C ASP A 55 -18.20 -10.79 10.69
N GLU A 56 -18.15 -10.46 11.98
CA GLU A 56 -17.11 -9.61 12.55
C GLU A 56 -15.69 -10.17 12.35
N ASN A 57 -15.54 -11.48 12.23
CA ASN A 57 -14.26 -12.14 11.93
C ASN A 57 -13.75 -11.84 10.52
N SER A 58 -14.57 -11.28 9.64
CA SER A 58 -14.16 -10.76 8.33
C SER A 58 -13.53 -9.37 8.40
N TRP A 59 -13.35 -8.82 9.61
CA TRP A 59 -12.71 -7.53 9.85
C TRP A 59 -11.52 -7.71 10.80
N TYR A 60 -10.50 -6.87 10.63
CA TYR A 60 -9.36 -6.86 11.56
C TYR A 60 -9.71 -6.12 12.84
N PRO A 61 -9.20 -6.61 14.01
CA PRO A 61 -9.18 -5.79 15.20
C PRO A 61 -8.31 -4.56 14.97
N VAL A 62 -8.73 -3.41 15.46
CA VAL A 62 -7.98 -2.17 15.32
C VAL A 62 -7.13 -1.90 16.56
N PRO A 63 -5.98 -1.21 16.41
CA PRO A 63 -5.15 -0.81 17.52
C PRO A 63 -5.96 0.05 18.51
N ASN A 64 -5.78 -0.16 19.79
CA ASN A 64 -6.30 0.74 20.82
C ASN A 64 -5.48 2.05 20.88
N ARG A 65 -5.88 3.00 21.74
CA ARG A 65 -5.17 4.28 21.93
C ARG A 65 -3.70 4.15 22.37
N SER A 66 -3.31 3.03 22.94
CA SER A 66 -1.92 2.71 23.30
C SER A 66 -1.13 2.06 22.17
N GLY A 67 -1.74 1.83 21.02
CA GLY A 67 -1.08 1.23 19.85
C GLY A 67 -1.03 -0.30 19.87
N VAL A 68 -1.48 -0.93 20.94
CA VAL A 68 -1.52 -2.39 21.06
C VAL A 68 -2.81 -2.89 20.43
N ALA A 69 -2.69 -3.78 19.44
CA ALA A 69 -3.84 -4.44 18.84
C ALA A 69 -4.57 -5.25 19.90
N ASN A 70 -5.81 -4.91 20.21
CA ASN A 70 -6.63 -5.86 20.98
C ASN A 70 -8.10 -5.49 21.14
N ARG A 71 -8.75 -4.80 20.20
CA ARG A 71 -10.19 -4.59 20.32
C ARG A 71 -10.90 -4.79 19.01
N ASN A 72 -12.05 -5.42 19.11
CA ASN A 72 -13.04 -5.45 18.05
C ASN A 72 -13.46 -4.00 17.71
N ALA A 73 -13.25 -3.58 16.47
CA ALA A 73 -13.58 -2.23 16.00
C ALA A 73 -15.04 -1.86 16.27
N PHE A 74 -15.93 -2.86 16.22
CA PHE A 74 -17.36 -2.69 16.47
C PHE A 74 -17.64 -2.40 17.94
N GLU A 75 -16.98 -3.09 18.88
CA GLU A 75 -17.13 -2.84 20.31
C GLU A 75 -16.60 -1.47 20.71
N ASP A 76 -15.46 -1.03 20.16
CA ASP A 76 -14.89 0.28 20.44
C ASP A 76 -15.77 1.39 19.87
N ALA A 77 -16.34 1.23 18.67
CA ALA A 77 -17.29 2.17 18.10
C ALA A 77 -18.59 2.28 18.90
N LEU A 78 -19.01 1.23 19.58
CA LEU A 78 -20.18 1.25 20.47
C LEU A 78 -19.88 1.93 21.82
N ARG A 79 -18.65 1.78 22.36
CA ARG A 79 -18.27 2.34 23.67
C ARG A 79 -17.84 3.80 23.64
N ASP A 80 -17.18 4.23 22.56
CA ASP A 80 -16.66 5.60 22.38
C ASP A 80 -16.81 5.99 20.90
N PRO A 81 -18.05 6.17 20.42
CA PRO A 81 -18.34 6.43 19.01
C PRO A 81 -17.68 7.73 18.56
N LYS A 82 -16.90 7.65 17.48
CA LYS A 82 -16.30 8.80 16.85
C LYS A 82 -17.23 9.38 15.78
N PRO A 83 -17.13 10.69 15.49
CA PRO A 83 -18.01 11.33 14.50
C PRO A 83 -17.69 10.93 13.05
N VAL A 84 -16.54 10.30 12.80
CA VAL A 84 -16.05 9.95 11.47
C VAL A 84 -15.69 8.47 11.45
N ASP A 85 -15.91 7.81 10.31
CA ASP A 85 -15.44 6.46 10.06
C ASP A 85 -14.29 6.43 9.07
N VAL A 86 -13.38 5.47 9.21
CA VAL A 86 -12.32 5.17 8.25
C VAL A 86 -12.50 3.76 7.72
N PHE A 87 -12.68 3.64 6.43
CA PHE A 87 -12.57 2.37 5.72
C PHE A 87 -11.12 2.19 5.28
N PHE A 88 -10.39 1.26 5.92
CA PHE A 88 -8.96 1.07 5.70
C PHE A 88 -8.68 -0.23 4.93
N VAL A 89 -8.03 -0.12 3.76
CA VAL A 89 -7.64 -1.29 2.96
C VAL A 89 -6.13 -1.48 3.01
N HIS A 90 -5.70 -2.56 3.65
CA HIS A 90 -4.30 -2.86 3.91
C HIS A 90 -3.52 -3.26 2.64
N PRO A 91 -2.17 -3.11 2.63
CA PRO A 91 -1.30 -3.65 1.57
C PRO A 91 -1.27 -5.18 1.61
N THR A 92 -0.69 -5.82 0.57
CA THR A 92 -0.45 -7.25 0.66
C THR A 92 0.70 -7.55 1.63
N THR A 93 0.44 -8.50 2.52
CA THR A 93 1.41 -9.14 3.41
C THR A 93 1.64 -10.60 3.02
N PHE A 94 0.94 -11.07 1.99
CA PHE A 94 1.03 -12.44 1.50
C PHE A 94 2.15 -12.60 0.47
N LEU A 95 3.24 -13.21 0.90
CA LEU A 95 4.45 -13.43 0.09
C LEU A 95 4.68 -14.92 -0.21
N SER A 96 3.66 -15.74 -0.03
CA SER A 96 3.76 -17.19 -0.19
C SER A 96 3.55 -17.65 -1.64
N PRO A 97 4.28 -18.68 -2.11
CA PRO A 97 4.04 -19.35 -3.38
C PRO A 97 2.93 -20.40 -3.32
N ARG A 98 2.25 -20.58 -2.17
CA ARG A 98 1.23 -21.62 -1.98
C ARG A 98 -0.02 -21.39 -2.82
N SER A 99 -0.42 -20.14 -3.00
CA SER A 99 -1.61 -19.75 -3.75
C SER A 99 -1.49 -18.34 -4.31
N TRP A 100 -2.35 -18.00 -5.27
CA TRP A 100 -2.42 -16.66 -5.84
C TRP A 100 -3.10 -15.65 -4.91
N ASN A 101 -4.00 -16.13 -4.04
CA ASN A 101 -4.68 -15.31 -3.03
C ASN A 101 -4.60 -15.97 -1.67
N ALA A 102 -4.39 -15.19 -0.64
CA ALA A 102 -4.39 -15.66 0.75
C ALA A 102 -5.83 -16.01 1.20
N PRO A 103 -6.00 -17.07 2.00
CA PRO A 103 -7.17 -17.17 2.87
C PRO A 103 -7.24 -15.94 3.79
N ILE A 104 -8.45 -15.51 4.17
CA ILE A 104 -8.61 -14.33 5.04
C ILE A 104 -8.12 -14.58 6.48
N ASP A 105 -7.97 -15.82 6.84
CA ASP A 105 -7.50 -16.34 8.12
C ASP A 105 -6.06 -16.90 8.07
N ASP A 106 -5.30 -16.62 6.99
CA ASP A 106 -3.89 -17.01 6.93
C ASP A 106 -3.14 -16.40 8.13
N PRO A 107 -2.61 -17.22 9.05
CA PRO A 107 -2.13 -16.72 10.34
C PRO A 107 -0.96 -15.75 10.20
N ARG A 108 -0.03 -16.04 9.26
CA ARG A 108 1.15 -15.19 9.06
C ARG A 108 0.78 -13.84 8.46
N SER A 109 -0.04 -13.85 7.42
CA SER A 109 -0.49 -12.61 6.78
C SER A 109 -1.33 -11.76 7.72
N SER A 110 -2.20 -12.38 8.50
CA SER A 110 -3.03 -11.70 9.50
C SER A 110 -2.18 -11.04 10.58
N HIS A 111 -1.21 -11.77 11.14
CA HIS A 111 -0.29 -11.21 12.14
C HIS A 111 0.51 -10.01 11.59
N LEU A 112 1.01 -10.11 10.35
CA LEU A 112 1.70 -8.99 9.70
C LEU A 112 0.80 -7.77 9.50
N VAL A 113 -0.48 -7.97 9.13
CA VAL A 113 -1.43 -6.85 9.05
C VAL A 113 -1.65 -6.23 10.42
N GLU A 114 -1.90 -7.03 11.43
CA GLU A 114 -2.21 -6.57 12.79
C GLU A 114 -1.03 -5.86 13.47
N GLN A 115 0.19 -6.32 13.26
CA GLN A 115 1.36 -5.80 13.97
C GLN A 115 2.20 -4.80 13.16
N LEU A 116 2.33 -4.97 11.83
CA LEU A 116 3.18 -4.11 11.00
C LEU A 116 2.40 -3.07 10.19
N VAL A 117 1.11 -3.30 9.94
CA VAL A 117 0.34 -2.44 9.02
C VAL A 117 -0.63 -1.55 9.77
N LEU A 118 -1.53 -2.13 10.55
CA LEU A 118 -2.60 -1.36 11.19
C LEU A 118 -2.07 -0.28 12.14
N PRO A 119 -1.10 -0.55 13.03
CA PRO A 119 -0.63 0.47 13.96
C PRO A 119 -0.04 1.71 13.26
N PRO A 120 0.92 1.60 12.32
CA PRO A 120 1.53 2.77 11.70
C PRO A 120 0.68 3.40 10.58
N GLN A 121 -0.24 2.67 9.96
CA GLN A 121 -0.96 3.17 8.79
C GLN A 121 -2.41 3.56 9.09
N ALA A 122 -3.15 2.73 9.84
CA ALA A 122 -4.51 3.03 10.24
C ALA A 122 -4.57 3.74 11.60
N GLY A 123 -3.65 3.45 12.51
CA GLY A 123 -3.61 4.01 13.87
C GLY A 123 -3.53 5.53 13.95
N ILE A 124 -3.06 6.20 12.89
CA ILE A 124 -3.04 7.66 12.81
C ILE A 124 -4.44 8.30 12.93
N PHE A 125 -5.49 7.58 12.57
CA PHE A 125 -6.87 8.06 12.61
C PHE A 125 -7.59 7.79 13.94
N ILE A 126 -7.02 6.95 14.81
CA ILE A 126 -7.71 6.36 15.97
C ILE A 126 -8.25 7.37 16.98
N LYS A 127 -7.63 8.56 17.07
CA LYS A 127 -8.10 9.62 17.98
C LYS A 127 -9.42 10.24 17.55
N HIS A 128 -9.72 10.22 16.25
CA HIS A 128 -10.77 11.02 15.66
C HIS A 128 -11.81 10.21 14.87
N ALA A 129 -11.52 8.95 14.59
CA ALA A 129 -12.36 8.12 13.75
C ALA A 129 -12.47 6.67 14.26
N ASN A 130 -13.58 6.01 13.93
CA ASN A 130 -13.73 4.58 14.04
C ASN A 130 -13.07 3.95 12.81
N ILE A 131 -12.28 2.89 13.00
CA ILE A 131 -11.52 2.28 11.91
C ILE A 131 -12.12 0.92 11.59
N TYR A 132 -12.44 0.68 10.32
CA TYR A 132 -12.95 -0.57 9.78
C TYR A 132 -12.02 -1.09 8.71
N ALA A 133 -11.28 -2.14 9.01
CA ALA A 133 -10.28 -2.75 8.13
C ALA A 133 -10.74 -4.15 7.69
N PRO A 134 -11.26 -4.33 6.49
CA PRO A 134 -11.74 -5.63 6.04
C PRO A 134 -10.58 -6.61 5.82
N ARG A 135 -10.80 -7.88 6.19
CA ARG A 135 -10.00 -8.99 5.71
C ARG A 135 -10.46 -9.31 4.28
N TYR A 136 -9.55 -9.39 3.35
CA TYR A 136 -9.85 -9.72 1.97
C TYR A 136 -8.84 -10.75 1.45
N ARG A 137 -9.22 -11.54 0.46
CA ARG A 137 -8.33 -12.51 -0.17
C ARG A 137 -7.23 -11.80 -0.96
N GLN A 138 -6.31 -11.18 -0.23
CA GLN A 138 -5.21 -10.41 -0.79
C GLN A 138 -4.41 -11.23 -1.81
N ALA A 139 -4.09 -10.64 -2.96
CA ALA A 139 -3.27 -11.28 -3.95
C ALA A 139 -1.80 -11.32 -3.50
N THR A 140 -1.11 -12.43 -3.76
CA THR A 140 0.33 -12.51 -3.50
C THR A 140 1.08 -11.40 -4.23
N LEU A 141 2.17 -10.90 -3.64
CA LEU A 141 3.02 -9.89 -4.28
C LEU A 141 3.52 -10.35 -5.66
N ALA A 142 3.61 -11.67 -5.90
CA ALA A 142 3.94 -12.24 -7.21
C ALA A 142 3.01 -11.77 -8.34
N SER A 143 1.77 -11.40 -8.02
CA SER A 143 0.78 -10.92 -8.99
C SER A 143 1.27 -9.70 -9.77
N TYR A 144 2.00 -8.81 -9.12
CA TYR A 144 2.59 -7.63 -9.77
C TYR A 144 3.78 -7.94 -10.66
N PHE A 145 4.53 -9.01 -10.36
CA PHE A 145 5.64 -9.48 -11.19
C PHE A 145 5.18 -10.37 -12.33
N SER A 146 4.02 -11.00 -12.18
CA SER A 146 3.43 -11.95 -13.14
C SER A 146 2.43 -11.31 -14.09
N GLN A 147 2.55 -10.10 -14.48
CA GLN A 147 1.69 -9.24 -15.32
C GLN A 147 0.92 -9.95 -16.46
N ASN A 148 0.52 -11.18 -16.26
CA ASN A 148 -0.25 -12.07 -17.12
C ASN A 148 -1.66 -12.33 -16.53
N ALA A 149 -2.39 -13.29 -17.09
CA ALA A 149 -3.74 -13.64 -16.62
C ALA A 149 -3.76 -14.03 -15.14
N ASN A 150 -2.76 -14.78 -14.64
CA ASN A 150 -2.73 -15.24 -13.25
C ASN A 150 -2.69 -14.06 -12.25
N GLY A 151 -1.73 -13.14 -12.43
CA GLY A 151 -1.60 -11.96 -11.58
C GLY A 151 -2.81 -11.04 -11.66
N ARG A 152 -3.31 -10.82 -12.90
CA ARG A 152 -4.51 -10.02 -13.13
C ARG A 152 -5.73 -10.60 -12.43
N ASP A 153 -5.98 -11.90 -12.58
CA ASP A 153 -7.19 -12.52 -12.05
C ASP A 153 -7.14 -12.64 -10.52
N ALA A 154 -5.95 -12.83 -9.95
CA ALA A 154 -5.73 -12.76 -8.50
C ALA A 154 -6.06 -11.36 -7.94
N LEU A 155 -5.58 -10.28 -8.60
CA LEU A 155 -5.89 -8.90 -8.19
C LEU A 155 -7.38 -8.58 -8.36
N ARG A 156 -8.02 -9.08 -9.42
CA ARG A 156 -9.46 -8.92 -9.62
C ARG A 156 -10.28 -9.63 -8.54
N LEU A 157 -9.84 -10.82 -8.10
CA LEU A 157 -10.48 -11.53 -7.00
C LEU A 157 -10.38 -10.72 -5.70
N ALA A 158 -9.19 -10.22 -5.38
CA ALA A 158 -8.97 -9.37 -4.20
C ALA A 158 -9.85 -8.10 -4.24
N TYR A 159 -9.95 -7.45 -5.40
CA TYR A 159 -10.83 -6.30 -5.57
C TYR A 159 -12.31 -6.61 -5.32
N LYS A 160 -12.81 -7.77 -5.77
CA LYS A 160 -14.20 -8.16 -5.51
C LYS A 160 -14.53 -8.19 -4.03
N ASP A 161 -13.59 -8.67 -3.21
CA ASP A 161 -13.78 -8.68 -1.76
C ASP A 161 -13.77 -7.26 -1.19
N VAL A 162 -12.83 -6.41 -1.62
CA VAL A 162 -12.76 -5.00 -1.18
C VAL A 162 -14.04 -4.24 -1.54
N ALA A 163 -14.56 -4.44 -2.75
CA ALA A 163 -15.82 -3.81 -3.18
C ALA A 163 -17.03 -4.31 -2.38
N ALA A 164 -17.10 -5.62 -2.09
CA ALA A 164 -18.14 -6.19 -1.25
C ALA A 164 -18.07 -5.67 0.19
N ALA A 165 -16.87 -5.59 0.76
CA ALA A 165 -16.65 -5.02 2.09
C ALA A 165 -17.10 -3.55 2.16
N PHE A 166 -16.73 -2.75 1.16
CA PHE A 166 -17.14 -1.35 1.10
C PHE A 166 -18.66 -1.19 0.97
N SER A 167 -19.28 -2.00 0.12
CA SER A 167 -20.74 -2.00 -0.01
C SER A 167 -21.43 -2.33 1.32
N TYR A 168 -20.93 -3.36 2.02
CA TYR A 168 -21.44 -3.72 3.34
C TYR A 168 -21.20 -2.60 4.38
N PHE A 169 -20.00 -2.03 4.38
CA PHE A 169 -19.64 -0.90 5.26
C PHE A 169 -20.61 0.28 5.08
N ILE A 170 -20.85 0.72 3.86
CA ILE A 170 -21.74 1.86 3.58
C ILE A 170 -23.19 1.55 3.98
N SER A 171 -23.66 0.31 3.73
CA SER A 171 -25.08 -0.03 3.91
C SER A 171 -25.44 -0.48 5.32
N ASN A 172 -24.47 -1.00 6.10
CA ASN A 172 -24.78 -1.67 7.38
C ASN A 172 -23.97 -1.14 8.57
N ILE A 173 -22.80 -0.53 8.34
CA ILE A 173 -21.88 -0.12 9.43
C ILE A 173 -21.83 1.40 9.56
N ASN A 174 -21.61 2.11 8.46
CA ASN A 174 -21.30 3.54 8.48
C ASN A 174 -22.43 4.42 9.04
N ASN A 175 -23.67 3.96 8.93
CA ASN A 175 -24.84 4.64 9.50
C ASN A 175 -24.87 6.14 9.18
N GLU A 176 -24.64 6.47 7.92
CA GLU A 176 -24.60 7.83 7.34
C GLU A 176 -23.57 8.80 7.93
N ARG A 177 -22.63 8.33 8.73
CA ARG A 177 -21.54 9.20 9.24
C ARG A 177 -20.60 9.63 8.11
N PRO A 178 -19.95 10.81 8.25
CA PRO A 178 -18.84 11.18 7.38
C PRO A 178 -17.75 10.11 7.40
N PHE A 179 -17.10 9.86 6.27
CA PHE A 179 -16.09 8.82 6.20
C PHE A 179 -14.88 9.17 5.34
N ILE A 180 -13.79 8.49 5.65
CA ILE A 180 -12.51 8.52 4.96
C ILE A 180 -12.26 7.13 4.37
N ILE A 181 -11.68 7.07 3.18
CA ILE A 181 -11.06 5.85 2.62
C ILE A 181 -9.56 6.00 2.80
N ALA A 182 -8.91 5.06 3.47
CA ALA A 182 -7.46 5.05 3.61
C ALA A 182 -6.90 3.70 3.13
N ALA A 183 -5.80 3.71 2.38
CA ALA A 183 -5.24 2.49 1.85
C ALA A 183 -3.77 2.63 1.48
N HIS A 184 -3.06 1.50 1.48
CA HIS A 184 -1.66 1.44 1.07
C HIS A 184 -1.41 0.34 0.03
N SER A 185 -0.50 0.60 -0.92
CA SER A 185 0.01 -0.36 -1.90
C SER A 185 -1.11 -1.10 -2.66
N GLN A 186 -1.25 -2.42 -2.52
CA GLN A 186 -2.31 -3.20 -3.16
C GLN A 186 -3.70 -2.67 -2.81
N GLY A 187 -3.92 -2.34 -1.52
CA GLY A 187 -5.18 -1.71 -1.08
C GLY A 187 -5.45 -0.38 -1.77
N ALA A 188 -4.44 0.47 -1.95
CA ALA A 188 -4.59 1.74 -2.65
C ALA A 188 -4.92 1.54 -4.15
N GLY A 189 -4.32 0.54 -4.79
CA GLY A 189 -4.68 0.15 -6.16
C GLY A 189 -6.14 -0.29 -6.28
N HIS A 190 -6.64 -1.08 -5.32
CA HIS A 190 -8.06 -1.46 -5.27
C HIS A 190 -8.97 -0.28 -4.98
N CYS A 191 -8.59 0.59 -4.05
CA CYS A 191 -9.38 1.78 -3.73
C CYS A 191 -9.42 2.80 -4.87
N THR A 192 -8.42 2.89 -5.74
CA THR A 192 -8.48 3.71 -6.95
C THR A 192 -9.66 3.28 -7.83
N ARG A 193 -9.82 1.98 -8.04
CA ARG A 193 -10.96 1.42 -8.76
C ARG A 193 -12.27 1.59 -7.99
N LEU A 194 -12.24 1.44 -6.67
CA LEU A 194 -13.40 1.64 -5.80
C LEU A 194 -13.96 3.07 -5.90
N LEU A 195 -13.09 4.09 -5.90
CA LEU A 195 -13.49 5.48 -6.10
C LEU A 195 -14.26 5.63 -7.41
N LYS A 196 -13.74 5.08 -8.51
CA LYS A 196 -14.37 5.15 -9.83
C LYS A 196 -15.72 4.44 -9.89
N GLU A 197 -15.79 3.20 -9.40
CA GLU A 197 -16.94 2.33 -9.63
C GLU A 197 -18.03 2.47 -8.57
N ASN A 198 -17.66 2.77 -7.32
CA ASN A 198 -18.57 2.70 -6.18
C ASN A 198 -18.83 4.05 -5.51
N LEU A 199 -17.99 5.07 -5.74
CA LEU A 199 -18.13 6.34 -5.03
C LEU A 199 -18.39 7.55 -5.95
N ASP A 200 -17.71 7.67 -7.09
CA ASP A 200 -17.69 8.87 -7.93
C ASP A 200 -19.09 9.36 -8.33
N ALA A 201 -20.01 8.44 -8.63
CA ALA A 201 -21.40 8.74 -8.97
C ALA A 201 -22.41 8.37 -7.85
N SER A 202 -21.93 7.97 -6.67
CA SER A 202 -22.78 7.54 -5.55
C SER A 202 -23.21 8.71 -4.67
N SER A 203 -24.40 8.64 -4.08
CA SER A 203 -24.86 9.58 -3.03
C SER A 203 -24.00 9.51 -1.76
N ALA A 204 -23.32 8.40 -1.50
CA ALA A 204 -22.37 8.30 -0.39
C ALA A 204 -21.24 9.35 -0.48
N ARG A 205 -20.97 9.90 -1.69
CA ARG A 205 -19.98 10.96 -1.88
C ARG A 205 -20.33 12.23 -1.10
N ASP A 206 -21.58 12.52 -0.81
CA ASP A 206 -21.97 13.74 -0.08
C ASP A 206 -21.44 13.78 1.36
N ARG A 207 -21.07 12.62 1.91
CA ARG A 207 -20.46 12.48 3.24
C ARG A 207 -19.02 11.97 3.20
N PHE A 208 -18.45 11.85 2.00
CA PHE A 208 -17.05 11.45 1.81
C PHE A 208 -16.11 12.62 2.12
N ILE A 209 -15.19 12.41 3.07
CA ILE A 209 -14.25 13.43 3.50
C ILE A 209 -13.04 13.45 2.58
N ALA A 210 -12.33 12.32 2.45
CA ALA A 210 -11.15 12.22 1.61
C ALA A 210 -10.77 10.75 1.38
N ALA A 211 -10.01 10.47 0.30
CA ALA A 211 -9.27 9.23 0.15
C ALA A 211 -7.76 9.49 0.34
N TYR A 212 -7.12 8.68 1.20
CA TYR A 212 -5.67 8.62 1.37
C TYR A 212 -5.16 7.33 0.71
N LEU A 213 -4.70 7.43 -0.54
CA LEU A 213 -4.23 6.28 -1.31
C LEU A 213 -2.71 6.37 -1.53
N ILE A 214 -1.97 5.62 -0.72
CA ILE A 214 -0.53 5.76 -0.62
C ILE A 214 0.18 4.56 -1.28
N GLY A 215 1.27 4.82 -2.01
CA GLY A 215 2.15 3.76 -2.51
C GLY A 215 1.59 2.93 -3.67
N ALA A 216 0.68 3.47 -4.49
CA ALA A 216 0.07 2.76 -5.63
C ALA A 216 0.52 3.27 -7.01
N GLY A 217 1.29 4.35 -7.06
CA GLY A 217 1.75 4.92 -8.32
C GLY A 217 0.61 5.35 -9.25
N ILE A 218 -0.42 6.01 -8.72
CA ILE A 218 -1.65 6.34 -9.45
C ILE A 218 -1.35 7.35 -10.57
N CYS A 219 -1.54 6.97 -11.82
CA CYS A 219 -1.33 7.84 -12.98
C CYS A 219 -2.30 9.04 -12.94
N GLU A 220 -1.75 10.27 -12.85
CA GLU A 220 -2.52 11.51 -12.72
C GLU A 220 -3.48 11.70 -13.91
N LYS A 221 -2.98 11.49 -15.12
CA LYS A 221 -3.78 11.64 -16.36
C LYS A 221 -4.95 10.67 -16.42
N ARG A 222 -4.69 9.37 -16.14
CA ARG A 222 -5.74 8.35 -16.17
C ARG A 222 -6.79 8.59 -15.10
N TYR A 223 -6.37 8.88 -13.87
CA TYR A 223 -7.29 9.18 -12.78
C TYR A 223 -8.24 10.33 -13.14
N ASN A 224 -7.73 11.44 -13.66
CA ASN A 224 -8.53 12.60 -14.04
C ASN A 224 -9.47 12.32 -15.24
N LEU A 225 -9.14 11.32 -16.09
CA LEU A 225 -10.02 10.88 -17.16
C LEU A 225 -11.15 9.98 -16.68
N GLU A 226 -10.92 9.20 -15.64
CA GLU A 226 -11.84 8.14 -15.21
C GLU A 226 -12.69 8.53 -13.99
N VAL A 227 -12.17 9.36 -13.09
CA VAL A 227 -12.85 9.84 -11.87
C VAL A 227 -13.18 11.31 -12.05
N LYS A 228 -14.46 11.68 -12.04
CA LYS A 228 -14.93 13.02 -12.46
C LYS A 228 -15.27 13.93 -11.30
N ASN A 229 -15.78 13.36 -10.21
CA ASN A 229 -16.36 14.13 -9.12
C ASN A 229 -15.50 14.12 -7.83
N ILE A 230 -14.36 13.39 -7.86
CA ILE A 230 -13.41 13.33 -6.75
C ILE A 230 -12.06 13.87 -7.25
N PRO A 231 -11.82 15.19 -7.17
CA PRO A 231 -10.57 15.78 -7.64
C PRO A 231 -9.37 15.38 -6.77
N THR A 232 -8.15 15.53 -7.29
CA THR A 232 -6.93 15.44 -6.48
C THR A 232 -6.82 16.66 -5.55
N ALA A 233 -6.34 16.44 -4.32
CA ALA A 233 -6.13 17.51 -3.34
C ALA A 233 -5.14 18.56 -3.84
N LYS A 234 -5.42 19.84 -3.54
CA LYS A 234 -4.58 20.99 -3.87
C LYS A 234 -4.02 21.70 -2.64
N SER A 235 -4.68 21.52 -1.48
CA SER A 235 -4.30 22.16 -0.23
C SER A 235 -4.72 21.32 0.96
N ALA A 236 -4.10 21.58 2.13
CA ALA A 236 -4.52 21.01 3.39
C ALA A 236 -5.97 21.40 3.72
N GLY A 237 -6.69 20.48 4.36
CA GLY A 237 -8.09 20.69 4.77
C GLY A 237 -9.12 20.59 3.64
N GLN A 238 -8.71 20.37 2.39
CA GLN A 238 -9.66 20.12 1.30
C GLN A 238 -10.39 18.80 1.53
N THR A 239 -11.72 18.81 1.40
CA THR A 239 -12.58 17.63 1.47
C THR A 239 -13.12 17.21 0.10
N GLY A 240 -13.71 16.01 0.01
CA GLY A 240 -14.24 15.45 -1.24
C GLY A 240 -13.15 15.15 -2.26
N CYS A 241 -11.93 14.83 -1.84
CA CYS A 241 -10.77 14.73 -2.73
C CYS A 241 -9.90 13.49 -2.48
N LEU A 242 -9.01 13.23 -3.45
CA LEU A 242 -7.96 12.23 -3.35
C LEU A 242 -6.64 12.87 -2.91
N ILE A 243 -6.06 12.37 -1.83
CA ILE A 243 -4.69 12.61 -1.38
C ILE A 243 -3.88 11.36 -1.71
N ALA A 244 -2.90 11.49 -2.59
CA ALA A 244 -2.05 10.37 -2.99
C ALA A 244 -0.60 10.82 -3.13
N PHE A 245 0.31 9.97 -2.71
CA PHE A 245 1.75 10.13 -2.92
C PHE A 245 2.48 8.80 -2.77
N ASP A 246 3.60 8.69 -3.45
CA ASP A 246 4.55 7.59 -3.31
C ASP A 246 5.89 8.17 -2.90
N THR A 247 6.45 7.65 -1.82
CA THR A 247 7.69 8.15 -1.23
C THR A 247 8.91 7.42 -1.77
N VAL A 248 9.95 8.18 -2.11
CA VAL A 248 11.23 7.66 -2.62
C VAL A 248 12.41 8.38 -1.96
N GLY A 249 13.55 7.72 -1.91
CA GLY A 249 14.79 8.34 -1.44
C GLY A 249 15.41 9.30 -2.47
N PRO A 250 16.38 10.13 -2.07
CA PRO A 250 17.00 11.14 -2.94
C PRO A 250 17.76 10.56 -4.14
N ASP A 251 18.29 9.34 -4.01
CA ASP A 251 19.04 8.64 -5.06
C ASP A 251 18.13 7.85 -6.02
N PHE A 252 16.82 8.03 -5.90
CA PHE A 252 15.84 7.26 -6.67
C PHE A 252 15.84 7.65 -8.14
N ASN A 253 16.00 6.66 -9.02
CA ASN A 253 15.92 6.86 -10.46
C ASN A 253 14.49 6.64 -10.97
N ALA A 254 13.70 7.71 -11.03
CA ALA A 254 12.33 7.67 -11.53
C ALA A 254 12.21 7.17 -12.98
N VAL A 255 13.27 7.26 -13.79
CA VAL A 255 13.27 6.82 -15.19
C VAL A 255 13.06 5.30 -15.30
N ALA A 256 13.60 4.53 -14.35
CA ALA A 256 13.45 3.07 -14.34
C ALA A 256 11.98 2.64 -14.12
N LEU A 257 11.22 3.40 -13.32
CA LEU A 257 9.81 3.13 -13.06
C LEU A 257 8.85 3.66 -14.14
N ARG A 258 9.31 4.55 -15.00
CA ARG A 258 8.48 5.08 -16.10
C ARG A 258 8.30 4.08 -17.25
N ARG A 259 9.09 3.02 -17.28
CA ARG A 259 9.03 1.99 -18.31
C ARG A 259 8.21 0.80 -17.83
N GLY A 260 7.43 0.20 -18.72
CA GLY A 260 6.71 -1.04 -18.43
C GLY A 260 5.20 -0.82 -18.32
N ARG A 261 4.57 -1.66 -17.53
CA ARG A 261 3.12 -1.67 -17.32
C ARG A 261 2.81 -1.30 -15.88
N GLU A 262 1.64 -0.72 -15.68
CA GLU A 262 1.09 -0.39 -14.37
C GLU A 262 -0.26 -1.08 -14.16
N TRP A 263 -0.68 -1.21 -12.93
CA TRP A 263 -1.99 -1.69 -12.58
C TRP A 263 -2.96 -0.50 -12.50
N ASP A 264 -4.00 -0.51 -13.34
CA ASP A 264 -5.02 0.56 -13.40
C ASP A 264 -6.23 0.31 -12.47
N GLY A 265 -6.16 -0.72 -11.65
CA GLY A 265 -7.25 -1.20 -10.80
C GLY A 265 -7.98 -2.40 -11.40
N GLU A 266 -7.79 -2.70 -12.68
CA GLU A 266 -8.44 -3.81 -13.37
C GLU A 266 -7.50 -4.62 -14.27
N ASN A 267 -6.55 -3.97 -14.92
CA ASN A 267 -5.62 -4.57 -15.87
C ASN A 267 -4.20 -4.04 -15.71
N PHE A 268 -3.23 -4.82 -16.20
CA PHE A 268 -1.90 -4.29 -16.44
C PHE A 268 -1.88 -3.57 -17.79
N VAL A 269 -1.75 -2.26 -17.75
CA VAL A 269 -1.75 -1.39 -18.93
C VAL A 269 -0.38 -0.74 -19.16
N PRO A 270 -0.02 -0.37 -20.39
CA PRO A 270 1.19 0.41 -20.63
C PRO A 270 1.16 1.71 -19.80
N ARG A 271 2.30 2.08 -19.20
CA ARG A 271 2.42 3.39 -18.56
C ARG A 271 2.25 4.50 -19.58
N GLU A 272 1.60 5.59 -19.16
CA GLU A 272 1.53 6.81 -19.96
C GLU A 272 2.94 7.36 -20.26
N ALA A 273 3.10 8.02 -21.40
CA ALA A 273 4.41 8.48 -21.87
C ALA A 273 5.09 9.47 -20.91
N ASP A 274 4.33 10.31 -20.23
CA ASP A 274 4.82 11.23 -19.21
C ASP A 274 5.08 10.51 -17.88
N GLY A 275 4.43 9.37 -17.64
CA GLY A 275 4.60 8.52 -16.46
C GLY A 275 4.35 9.22 -15.13
N LYS A 276 3.68 10.38 -15.14
CA LYS A 276 3.46 11.20 -13.95
C LYS A 276 2.39 10.60 -13.08
N ILE A 277 2.72 10.42 -11.80
CA ILE A 277 1.77 10.00 -10.76
C ILE A 277 1.22 11.20 -10.00
N ILE A 278 0.08 11.01 -9.33
CA ILE A 278 -0.46 11.98 -8.40
C ILE A 278 0.51 12.14 -7.24
N GLY A 279 0.87 13.38 -6.94
CA GLY A 279 1.75 13.71 -5.82
C GLY A 279 1.14 14.79 -4.93
N PHE A 280 1.28 14.60 -3.62
CA PHE A 280 0.91 15.52 -2.57
C PHE A 280 1.98 15.50 -1.49
N ASN A 281 2.37 16.65 -0.96
CA ASN A 281 3.32 16.70 0.15
C ASN A 281 2.54 16.80 1.47
N PRO A 282 2.48 15.74 2.27
CA PRO A 282 1.71 15.74 3.51
C PRO A 282 2.30 16.66 4.59
N VAL A 283 3.58 17.04 4.47
CA VAL A 283 4.26 17.94 5.42
C VAL A 283 3.81 19.39 5.23
N THR A 284 3.71 19.85 3.98
CA THR A 284 3.26 21.20 3.65
C THR A 284 1.75 21.31 3.48
N GLY A 285 1.08 20.17 3.24
CA GLY A 285 -0.34 20.13 2.95
C GLY A 285 -0.72 20.59 1.54
N ASP A 286 0.23 20.58 0.60
CA ASP A 286 0.04 20.96 -0.80
C ASP A 286 1.09 20.30 -1.73
N LYS A 287 1.50 20.97 -2.78
CA LYS A 287 2.54 20.51 -3.71
C LYS A 287 3.89 21.21 -3.52
N THR A 288 4.05 22.04 -2.49
CA THR A 288 5.31 22.76 -2.22
C THR A 288 6.35 21.85 -1.55
N ALA A 289 7.60 22.27 -1.59
CA ALA A 289 8.68 21.59 -0.87
C ALA A 289 8.64 21.96 0.60
N SER A 290 8.90 21.00 1.49
CA SER A 290 9.16 21.24 2.90
C SER A 290 10.64 21.27 3.17
N THR A 291 11.06 22.13 4.11
CA THR A 291 12.40 22.09 4.68
C THR A 291 12.49 21.06 5.79
N MET A 292 13.71 20.69 6.19
CA MET A 292 13.92 19.82 7.34
C MET A 292 13.28 20.37 8.62
N GLN A 293 13.30 21.70 8.82
CA GLN A 293 12.70 22.35 10.00
C GLN A 293 11.17 22.28 10.04
N ALA A 294 10.52 22.09 8.88
CA ALA A 294 9.05 21.96 8.81
C ALA A 294 8.56 20.58 9.24
N HIS A 295 9.44 19.58 9.30
CA HIS A 295 9.08 18.21 9.65
C HIS A 295 9.11 17.99 11.16
N MET A 296 8.12 17.23 11.67
CA MET A 296 8.03 16.93 13.11
C MET A 296 8.98 15.80 13.57
N GLY A 297 9.73 15.23 12.63
CA GLY A 297 10.60 14.07 12.86
C GLY A 297 9.97 12.75 12.42
N PRO A 298 10.77 11.71 12.23
CA PRO A 298 10.29 10.38 11.92
C PRO A 298 9.61 9.74 13.13
N ALA A 299 8.72 8.79 12.89
CA ALA A 299 8.15 7.91 13.89
C ALA A 299 8.61 6.48 13.59
N TYR A 300 9.43 5.92 14.46
CA TYR A 300 9.94 4.55 14.32
C TYR A 300 9.06 3.59 15.11
N PRO A 301 8.43 2.61 14.46
CA PRO A 301 7.66 1.60 15.17
C PRO A 301 8.62 0.71 16.00
N ARG A 302 8.23 0.40 17.23
CA ARG A 302 8.96 -0.47 18.14
C ARG A 302 8.21 -1.78 18.33
N TYR A 303 8.98 -2.86 18.46
CA TYR A 303 8.48 -4.21 18.66
C TYR A 303 9.16 -4.88 19.85
N ASP A 304 8.49 -5.82 20.49
CA ASP A 304 9.01 -6.55 21.64
C ASP A 304 10.09 -7.58 21.27
N ASN A 305 10.07 -8.06 20.01
CA ASN A 305 10.97 -9.09 19.51
C ASN A 305 11.49 -8.74 18.11
N GLU A 306 12.64 -8.06 18.06
CA GLU A 306 13.26 -7.64 16.78
C GLU A 306 13.81 -8.83 15.97
N GLU A 307 14.21 -9.93 16.62
CA GLU A 307 14.66 -11.12 15.91
C GLU A 307 13.50 -11.80 15.17
N ALA A 308 12.35 -11.93 15.83
CA ALA A 308 11.12 -12.42 15.19
C ALA A 308 10.62 -11.47 14.09
N LEU A 309 10.75 -10.15 14.30
CA LEU A 309 10.47 -9.15 13.28
C LEU A 309 11.36 -9.36 12.04
N ALA A 310 12.65 -9.63 12.21
CA ALA A 310 13.55 -9.93 11.10
C ALA A 310 13.11 -11.19 10.33
N GLN A 311 12.50 -12.18 10.99
CA GLN A 311 11.91 -13.36 10.37
C GLN A 311 10.65 -13.04 9.54
N ALA A 312 9.97 -11.93 9.80
CA ALA A 312 8.82 -11.49 9.01
C ALA A 312 9.18 -11.29 7.53
N TYR A 313 10.41 -10.89 7.26
CA TYR A 313 10.94 -10.69 5.91
C TYR A 313 11.59 -11.96 5.31
N ASN A 314 11.61 -13.06 6.06
CA ASN A 314 12.16 -14.34 5.58
C ASN A 314 11.12 -15.07 4.73
N LEU A 315 11.25 -14.96 3.41
CA LEU A 315 10.37 -15.59 2.43
C LEU A 315 10.42 -17.15 2.42
N ARG A 316 11.27 -17.75 3.24
CA ARG A 316 11.40 -19.22 3.34
C ARG A 316 10.66 -19.79 4.53
N SER A 317 10.27 -18.98 5.46
CA SER A 317 9.63 -19.42 6.69
C SER A 317 8.13 -19.28 6.59
N ASP A 318 7.42 -20.37 6.76
CA ASP A 318 5.97 -20.40 7.00
C ASP A 318 5.65 -20.46 8.51
N ASN A 319 6.68 -20.31 9.36
CA ASN A 319 6.50 -20.35 10.81
C ASN A 319 5.63 -19.18 11.27
N ALA A 320 4.92 -19.39 12.36
CA ALA A 320 4.25 -18.34 13.09
C ALA A 320 5.26 -17.25 13.47
N LEU A 321 4.80 -16.02 13.45
CA LEU A 321 5.58 -14.87 13.88
C LEU A 321 5.17 -14.53 15.32
N GLU A 322 6.15 -14.30 16.18
CA GLU A 322 5.94 -14.01 17.60
C GLU A 322 6.60 -12.67 17.92
N PHE A 323 5.98 -11.59 17.48
CA PHE A 323 6.33 -10.23 17.87
C PHE A 323 5.08 -9.37 17.96
N GLU A 324 5.12 -8.38 18.84
CA GLU A 324 4.03 -7.42 19.05
C GLU A 324 4.52 -5.98 18.88
N PHE A 325 3.65 -5.14 18.34
CA PHE A 325 3.88 -3.71 18.25
C PHE A 325 3.74 -3.05 19.61
N LEU A 326 4.78 -2.32 20.05
CA LEU A 326 4.83 -1.66 21.35
C LEU A 326 4.47 -0.16 21.30
N GLY A 327 4.53 0.46 20.13
CA GLY A 327 4.34 1.90 19.99
C GLY A 327 5.35 2.53 19.03
N PHE A 328 5.50 3.85 19.12
CA PHE A 328 6.44 4.61 18.32
C PHE A 328 7.51 5.29 19.17
N GLU A 329 8.74 5.27 18.69
CA GLU A 329 9.80 6.17 19.12
C GLU A 329 9.83 7.37 18.18
N MET A 330 9.82 8.57 18.76
CA MET A 330 9.82 9.83 18.02
C MET A 330 11.05 10.66 18.42
N PRO A 331 12.21 10.50 17.75
CA PRO A 331 13.37 11.31 17.99
C PRO A 331 13.05 12.80 17.73
N THR A 332 13.43 13.69 18.64
CA THR A 332 13.14 15.13 18.55
C THR A 332 14.18 15.89 17.74
N ASP A 333 15.33 15.32 17.55
CA ASP A 333 16.50 15.88 16.86
C ASP A 333 16.59 15.49 15.37
N GLU A 334 15.90 14.43 14.96
CA GLU A 334 15.84 14.01 13.56
C GLU A 334 14.77 14.79 12.81
N LYS A 335 15.17 15.44 11.71
CA LYS A 335 14.30 16.19 10.81
C LYS A 335 14.46 15.68 9.39
N ILE A 336 13.35 15.61 8.66
CA ILE A 336 13.33 15.11 7.29
C ILE A 336 12.64 16.14 6.38
N GLY A 337 13.32 16.53 5.31
CA GLY A 337 12.72 17.33 4.23
C GLY A 337 11.97 16.46 3.23
N ALA A 338 10.97 17.01 2.58
CA ALA A 338 10.24 16.33 1.53
C ALA A 338 9.88 17.27 0.38
N ARG A 339 10.03 16.82 -0.87
CA ARG A 339 9.70 17.59 -2.07
C ARG A 339 9.11 16.69 -3.14
N LEU A 340 8.19 17.23 -3.92
CA LEU A 340 7.69 16.52 -5.10
C LEU A 340 8.65 16.68 -6.28
N ASP A 341 9.01 15.58 -6.94
CA ASP A 341 9.63 15.63 -8.25
C ASP A 341 8.58 16.03 -9.29
N ALA A 342 8.73 17.23 -9.85
CA ALA A 342 7.76 17.82 -10.78
C ALA A 342 7.51 16.97 -12.04
N LYS A 343 8.51 16.17 -12.46
CA LYS A 343 8.40 15.34 -13.67
C LYS A 343 7.68 14.02 -13.41
N SER A 344 7.91 13.40 -12.27
CA SER A 344 7.37 12.07 -11.96
C SER A 344 6.19 12.08 -11.00
N GLY A 345 6.07 13.12 -10.16
CA GLY A 345 5.07 13.20 -9.11
C GLY A 345 5.45 12.47 -7.81
N TYR A 346 6.61 11.79 -7.75
CA TYR A 346 7.07 11.14 -6.53
C TYR A 346 7.43 12.14 -5.45
N LEU A 347 7.11 11.81 -4.20
CA LEU A 347 7.56 12.54 -3.01
C LEU A 347 8.98 12.07 -2.66
N VAL A 348 9.96 12.88 -2.96
CA VAL A 348 11.35 12.62 -2.60
C VAL A 348 11.56 13.06 -1.16
N VAL A 349 11.99 12.14 -0.32
CA VAL A 349 12.23 12.36 1.11
C VAL A 349 13.71 12.23 1.39
N ASP A 350 14.27 13.21 2.06
CA ASP A 350 15.66 13.18 2.49
C ASP A 350 15.84 12.03 3.51
N ARG A 351 17.02 11.42 3.51
CA ARG A 351 17.35 10.44 4.56
C ARG A 351 17.68 11.18 5.84
N PRO A 352 17.29 10.66 7.01
CA PRO A 352 17.76 11.19 8.29
C PRO A 352 19.25 11.02 8.45
#